data_51f149f19e9809c72bb2d8b7660568c6
#
_entry.id   51f149f19e9809c72bb2d8b7660568c6
#
_cell.length_a   1.000
_cell.length_b   1.000
_cell.length_c   1.000
_cell.angle_alpha   90.00
_cell.angle_beta   90.00
_cell.angle_gamma   90.00
#
_symmetry.space_group_name_H-M   'P 1'
#
loop_
_entity.id
_entity.type
_entity.pdbx_description
1 polymer ?
#
loop_
_entity_poly.entity_id
_entity_poly.type
_entity_poly.pdbx_seq_one_letter_code
_entity_poly.pdbx_strand_id
1 'polypeptide(L)'
;MIRKIAITVVLLALGVAAQVGLAKARPATGPAVAESAFAAFGGFRSIAAEIVWFRADRLQDEGKYVELAQLAHALTLSEPHTPEVWSHAAWNLAYNVSVMMPTSADRWRWVKSALELLRDEGLAYNPKSAEIYKELAMMFEFKLGLDIDDAAAFYRGEWKRIVEDVERRGAWAEIKMDSAKMARMEKATRMSDRTDPLYSAVYWALEGVPFADRNTGPALNEIIRQSLAIYSRRKKD
;
A
#
# COMPACT_ATOMS: atom_id res chain seq x y z
N MET A 1 13.57 -1.50 -34.83
CA MET A 1 12.83 -0.86 -33.75
C MET A 1 11.73 0.06 -34.28
N ILE A 2 12.00 1.01 -35.13
CA ILE A 2 11.03 1.99 -35.72
C ILE A 2 9.84 1.31 -36.40
N ARG A 3 10.06 0.19 -37.17
CA ARG A 3 9.01 -0.53 -37.88
C ARG A 3 7.99 -1.20 -36.95
N LYS A 4 8.42 -1.70 -35.78
CA LYS A 4 7.51 -2.28 -34.78
C LYS A 4 6.67 -1.20 -34.09
N ILE A 5 7.26 -0.05 -33.78
CA ILE A 5 6.57 1.11 -33.20
C ILE A 5 5.50 1.64 -34.17
N ALA A 6 5.83 1.76 -35.46
CA ALA A 6 4.88 2.19 -36.50
C ALA A 6 3.68 1.23 -36.63
N ILE A 7 3.91 -0.08 -36.56
CA ILE A 7 2.84 -1.09 -36.62
C ILE A 7 1.93 -0.98 -35.39
N THR A 8 2.49 -0.83 -34.21
CA THR A 8 1.72 -0.67 -32.96
C THR A 8 0.87 0.60 -32.98
N VAL A 9 1.41 1.72 -33.46
CA VAL A 9 0.66 2.97 -33.60
C VAL A 9 -0.48 2.85 -34.62
N VAL A 10 -0.26 2.15 -35.73
CA VAL A 10 -1.30 1.91 -36.75
C VAL A 10 -2.40 0.98 -36.23
N LEU A 11 -2.06 -0.06 -35.47
CA LEU A 11 -3.03 -0.96 -34.84
C LEU A 11 -3.87 -0.25 -33.78
N LEU A 12 -3.24 0.61 -32.97
CA LEU A 12 -3.93 1.49 -32.00
C LEU A 12 -4.90 2.46 -32.71
N ALA A 13 -4.46 3.11 -33.77
CA ALA A 13 -5.30 4.03 -34.55
C ALA A 13 -6.49 3.33 -35.20
N LEU A 14 -6.29 2.10 -35.72
CA LEU A 14 -7.35 1.27 -36.27
C LEU A 14 -8.35 0.80 -35.19
N GLY A 15 -7.86 0.43 -34.03
CA GLY A 15 -8.70 0.07 -32.86
C GLY A 15 -9.60 1.23 -32.42
N VAL A 16 -9.05 2.43 -32.31
CA VAL A 16 -9.80 3.66 -31.97
C VAL A 16 -10.82 3.99 -33.10
N ALA A 17 -10.43 3.91 -34.34
CA ALA A 17 -11.33 4.16 -35.49
C ALA A 17 -12.47 3.15 -35.53
N ALA A 18 -12.22 1.87 -35.27
CA ALA A 18 -13.25 0.83 -35.20
C ALA A 18 -14.24 1.08 -34.05
N GLN A 19 -13.75 1.48 -32.86
CA GLN A 19 -14.62 1.81 -31.73
C GLN A 19 -15.47 3.07 -31.97
N VAL A 20 -14.89 4.11 -32.58
CA VAL A 20 -15.63 5.32 -32.96
C VAL A 20 -16.67 5.00 -34.07
N GLY A 21 -16.34 4.12 -34.98
CA GLY A 21 -17.28 3.63 -36.02
C GLY A 21 -18.45 2.84 -35.42
N LEU A 22 -18.19 1.95 -34.47
CA LEU A 22 -19.22 1.20 -33.72
C LEU A 22 -20.10 2.11 -32.85
N ALA A 23 -19.52 3.14 -32.20
CA ALA A 23 -20.28 4.11 -31.42
C ALA A 23 -21.22 4.96 -32.29
N LYS A 24 -20.83 5.30 -33.53
CA LYS A 24 -21.66 6.02 -34.51
C LYS A 24 -22.77 5.18 -35.10
N ALA A 25 -22.62 3.86 -35.13
CA ALA A 25 -23.60 2.93 -35.73
C ALA A 25 -24.75 2.54 -34.78
N ARG A 26 -24.69 2.95 -33.50
CA ARG A 26 -25.78 2.70 -32.53
C ARG A 26 -26.69 3.92 -32.41
N PRO A 27 -28.03 3.75 -32.49
CA PRO A 27 -28.96 4.87 -32.33
C PRO A 27 -28.85 5.43 -30.90
N ALA A 28 -28.64 6.74 -30.82
CA ALA A 28 -28.41 7.49 -29.58
C ALA A 28 -29.73 7.73 -28.85
N THR A 29 -30.15 6.78 -28.00
CA THR A 29 -31.17 7.04 -26.97
C THR A 29 -30.83 6.31 -25.71
N GLY A 30 -30.31 7.04 -24.67
CA GLY A 30 -30.14 6.53 -23.33
C GLY A 30 -28.71 6.68 -22.76
N PRO A 31 -28.49 6.31 -21.50
CA PRO A 31 -27.23 6.46 -20.78
C PRO A 31 -26.00 5.73 -21.40
N ALA A 32 -26.22 4.98 -22.48
CA ALA A 32 -25.20 4.21 -23.20
C ALA A 32 -24.07 5.05 -23.84
N VAL A 33 -24.26 6.36 -24.05
CA VAL A 33 -23.19 7.23 -24.60
C VAL A 33 -22.13 7.53 -23.54
N ALA A 34 -22.54 7.69 -22.29
CA ALA A 34 -21.59 7.84 -21.16
C ALA A 34 -20.82 6.55 -20.93
N GLU A 35 -21.47 5.39 -20.93
CA GLU A 35 -20.81 4.09 -20.77
C GLU A 35 -19.82 3.76 -21.92
N SER A 36 -20.12 4.12 -23.16
CA SER A 36 -19.19 3.89 -24.27
C SER A 36 -17.99 4.84 -24.25
N ALA A 37 -18.16 6.07 -23.77
CA ALA A 37 -17.05 6.99 -23.51
C ALA A 37 -16.17 6.48 -22.36
N PHE A 38 -16.78 6.03 -21.25
CA PHE A 38 -16.06 5.42 -20.13
C PHE A 38 -15.34 4.13 -20.53
N ALA A 39 -15.91 3.29 -21.39
CA ALA A 39 -15.25 2.07 -21.89
C ALA A 39 -14.06 2.41 -22.82
N ALA A 40 -14.14 3.45 -23.63
CA ALA A 40 -13.01 3.92 -24.45
C ALA A 40 -11.89 4.51 -23.59
N PHE A 41 -12.22 5.27 -22.53
CA PHE A 41 -11.26 5.74 -21.54
C PHE A 41 -10.68 4.59 -20.70
N GLY A 42 -11.46 3.55 -20.38
CA GLY A 42 -11.00 2.35 -19.68
C GLY A 42 -9.92 1.58 -20.43
N GLY A 43 -10.03 1.48 -21.76
CA GLY A 43 -8.97 0.88 -22.60
C GLY A 43 -7.66 1.68 -22.60
N PHE A 44 -7.73 3.00 -22.56
CA PHE A 44 -6.55 3.87 -22.42
C PHE A 44 -5.87 3.71 -21.06
N ARG A 45 -6.63 3.54 -19.97
CA ARG A 45 -6.11 3.28 -18.63
C ARG A 45 -5.32 1.97 -18.56
N SER A 46 -5.81 0.89 -19.19
CA SER A 46 -5.11 -0.40 -19.25
C SER A 46 -3.79 -0.28 -20.00
N ILE A 47 -3.75 0.41 -21.14
CA ILE A 47 -2.52 0.63 -21.92
C ILE A 47 -1.54 1.53 -21.15
N ALA A 48 -2.04 2.57 -20.49
CA ALA A 48 -1.21 3.43 -19.66
C ALA A 48 -0.62 2.65 -18.47
N ALA A 49 -1.41 1.78 -17.84
CA ALA A 49 -0.94 0.89 -16.78
C ALA A 49 0.15 -0.07 -17.29
N GLU A 50 -0.02 -0.71 -18.45
CA GLU A 50 1.01 -1.58 -19.03
C GLU A 50 2.31 -0.84 -19.35
N ILE A 51 2.23 0.39 -19.88
CA ILE A 51 3.41 1.22 -20.14
C ILE A 51 4.14 1.56 -18.84
N VAL A 52 3.38 1.86 -17.79
CA VAL A 52 3.94 2.20 -16.47
C VAL A 52 4.58 0.97 -15.85
N TRP A 53 3.95 -0.21 -15.94
CA TRP A 53 4.54 -1.48 -15.48
C TRP A 53 5.85 -1.79 -16.21
N PHE A 54 5.87 -1.66 -17.53
CA PHE A 54 7.08 -1.88 -18.33
C PHE A 54 8.21 -0.89 -17.98
N ARG A 55 7.84 0.34 -17.63
CA ARG A 55 8.79 1.35 -17.17
C ARG A 55 9.29 1.04 -15.76
N ALA A 56 8.42 0.54 -14.87
CA ALA A 56 8.79 0.14 -13.51
C ALA A 56 9.81 -1.02 -13.51
N ASP A 57 9.55 -2.08 -14.28
CA ASP A 57 10.49 -3.20 -14.46
C ASP A 57 11.85 -2.71 -14.97
N ARG A 58 11.85 -1.85 -15.97
CA ARG A 58 13.09 -1.30 -16.52
C ARG A 58 13.85 -0.44 -15.51
N LEU A 59 13.17 0.40 -14.73
CA LEU A 59 13.79 1.20 -13.68
C LEU A 59 14.38 0.33 -12.57
N GLN A 60 13.71 -0.77 -12.25
CA GLN A 60 14.20 -1.77 -11.30
C GLN A 60 15.47 -2.46 -11.81
N ASP A 61 15.49 -2.90 -13.08
CA ASP A 61 16.64 -3.52 -13.72
C ASP A 61 17.85 -2.55 -13.84
N GLU A 62 17.58 -1.27 -14.07
CA GLU A 62 18.59 -0.22 -14.13
C GLU A 62 19.05 0.27 -12.73
N GLY A 63 18.47 -0.25 -11.63
CA GLY A 63 18.79 0.16 -10.26
C GLY A 63 18.34 1.58 -9.91
N LYS A 64 17.38 2.15 -10.67
CA LYS A 64 16.85 3.51 -10.49
C LYS A 64 15.68 3.53 -9.52
N TYR A 65 15.94 3.16 -8.28
CA TYR A 65 14.90 2.95 -7.27
C TYR A 65 14.16 4.24 -6.86
N VAL A 66 14.83 5.40 -6.95
CA VAL A 66 14.18 6.70 -6.66
C VAL A 66 13.12 7.02 -7.72
N GLU A 67 13.47 6.85 -9.00
CA GLU A 67 12.51 7.06 -10.09
C GLU A 67 11.37 6.02 -10.04
N LEU A 68 11.66 4.79 -9.62
CA LEU A 68 10.64 3.75 -9.41
C LEU A 68 9.65 4.15 -8.31
N ALA A 69 10.13 4.68 -7.19
CA ALA A 69 9.29 5.18 -6.11
C ALA A 69 8.42 6.37 -6.55
N GLN A 70 8.99 7.32 -7.30
CA GLN A 70 8.25 8.45 -7.86
C GLN A 70 7.16 7.99 -8.83
N LEU A 71 7.44 6.97 -9.64
CA LEU A 71 6.46 6.39 -10.55
C LEU A 71 5.34 5.69 -9.79
N ALA A 72 5.65 4.91 -8.75
CA ALA A 72 4.67 4.28 -7.88
C ALA A 72 3.77 5.31 -7.19
N HIS A 73 4.35 6.40 -6.67
CA HIS A 73 3.58 7.49 -6.07
C HIS A 73 2.71 8.24 -7.11
N ALA A 74 3.21 8.46 -8.33
CA ALA A 74 2.41 9.07 -9.39
C ALA A 74 1.19 8.19 -9.77
N LEU A 75 1.33 6.88 -9.72
CA LEU A 75 0.23 5.93 -9.92
C LEU A 75 -0.83 6.04 -8.83
N THR A 76 -0.45 6.13 -7.55
CA THR A 76 -1.41 6.29 -6.46
C THR A 76 -2.22 7.58 -6.61
N LEU A 77 -1.59 8.66 -7.03
CA LEU A 77 -2.26 9.94 -7.29
C LEU A 77 -3.16 9.92 -8.53
N SER A 78 -2.91 9.04 -9.50
CA SER A 78 -3.77 8.89 -10.68
C SER A 78 -5.07 8.15 -10.36
N GLU A 79 -5.06 7.26 -9.36
CA GLU A 79 -6.20 6.48 -8.89
C GLU A 79 -6.33 6.52 -7.36
N PRO A 80 -6.52 7.71 -6.77
CA PRO A 80 -6.39 7.89 -5.33
C PRO A 80 -7.45 7.15 -4.51
N HIS A 81 -8.59 6.81 -5.10
CA HIS A 81 -9.67 6.06 -4.45
C HIS A 81 -9.66 4.56 -4.73
N THR A 82 -8.56 4.02 -5.27
CA THR A 82 -8.34 2.60 -5.51
C THR A 82 -7.36 2.04 -4.46
N PRO A 83 -7.84 1.39 -3.38
CA PRO A 83 -6.99 0.92 -2.28
C PRO A 83 -5.87 0.00 -2.71
N GLU A 84 -6.11 -0.85 -3.72
CA GLU A 84 -5.18 -1.84 -4.23
C GLU A 84 -3.92 -1.18 -4.82
N VAL A 85 -4.05 0.01 -5.41
CA VAL A 85 -2.91 0.76 -5.97
C VAL A 85 -1.98 1.23 -4.84
N TRP A 86 -2.54 1.70 -3.73
CA TRP A 86 -1.78 2.09 -2.54
C TRP A 86 -1.08 0.89 -1.90
N SER A 87 -1.82 -0.20 -1.71
CA SER A 87 -1.30 -1.46 -1.14
C SER A 87 -0.14 -2.00 -1.96
N HIS A 88 -0.31 -2.06 -3.29
CA HIS A 88 0.72 -2.55 -4.20
C HIS A 88 1.97 -1.64 -4.23
N ALA A 89 1.78 -0.32 -4.28
CA ALA A 89 2.89 0.63 -4.24
C ALA A 89 3.70 0.50 -2.94
N ALA A 90 3.04 0.46 -1.80
CA ALA A 90 3.69 0.30 -0.51
C ALA A 90 4.38 -1.06 -0.36
N TRP A 91 3.73 -2.14 -0.81
CA TRP A 91 4.33 -3.47 -0.82
C TRP A 91 5.62 -3.50 -1.64
N ASN A 92 5.62 -2.89 -2.83
CA ASN A 92 6.81 -2.82 -3.67
C ASN A 92 7.97 -2.07 -2.97
N LEU A 93 7.70 -0.94 -2.32
CA LEU A 93 8.70 -0.21 -1.56
C LEU A 93 9.27 -1.05 -0.41
N ALA A 94 8.38 -1.68 0.38
CA ALA A 94 8.76 -2.40 1.59
C ALA A 94 9.46 -3.74 1.32
N TYR A 95 9.07 -4.48 0.27
CA TYR A 95 9.52 -5.86 0.05
C TYR A 95 10.41 -6.04 -1.17
N ASN A 96 10.29 -5.22 -2.22
CA ASN A 96 11.13 -5.31 -3.41
C ASN A 96 12.27 -4.30 -3.37
N VAL A 97 11.97 -3.01 -3.23
CA VAL A 97 12.99 -1.96 -3.27
C VAL A 97 13.89 -2.01 -2.03
N SER A 98 13.32 -2.16 -0.83
CA SER A 98 14.10 -2.14 0.41
C SER A 98 15.19 -3.21 0.43
N VAL A 99 14.88 -4.44 -0.01
CA VAL A 99 15.85 -5.56 0.04
C VAL A 99 17.00 -5.41 -0.94
N MET A 100 16.88 -4.54 -1.94
CA MET A 100 17.96 -4.21 -2.87
C MET A 100 18.96 -3.21 -2.28
N MET A 101 18.65 -2.62 -1.15
CA MET A 101 19.52 -1.62 -0.52
C MET A 101 20.63 -2.28 0.28
N PRO A 102 21.88 -1.73 0.21
CA PRO A 102 23.05 -2.35 0.81
C PRO A 102 23.10 -2.28 2.34
N THR A 103 22.43 -1.26 2.95
CA THR A 103 22.48 -1.09 4.40
C THR A 103 21.10 -1.16 5.03
N SER A 104 21.01 -1.61 6.29
CA SER A 104 19.74 -1.63 7.03
C SER A 104 19.13 -0.23 7.18
N ALA A 105 19.94 0.81 7.24
CA ALA A 105 19.49 2.20 7.31
C ALA A 105 18.83 2.65 5.99
N ASP A 106 19.40 2.28 4.84
CA ASP A 106 18.78 2.57 3.55
C ASP A 106 17.52 1.74 3.33
N ARG A 107 17.53 0.46 3.73
CA ARG A 107 16.32 -0.39 3.75
C ARG A 107 15.21 0.22 4.58
N TRP A 108 15.52 0.72 5.78
CA TRP A 108 14.56 1.38 6.65
C TRP A 108 13.91 2.59 6.01
N ARG A 109 14.63 3.40 5.26
CA ARG A 109 14.04 4.55 4.55
C ARG A 109 12.89 4.12 3.64
N TRP A 110 13.06 3.02 2.91
CA TRP A 110 12.03 2.50 2.01
C TRP A 110 10.86 1.86 2.76
N VAL A 111 11.15 1.09 3.80
CA VAL A 111 10.11 0.51 4.67
C VAL A 111 9.30 1.62 5.36
N LYS A 112 9.98 2.64 5.89
CA LYS A 112 9.32 3.81 6.49
C LYS A 112 8.46 4.56 5.48
N SER A 113 8.96 4.80 4.27
CA SER A 113 8.19 5.43 3.20
C SER A 113 6.95 4.63 2.81
N ALA A 114 7.02 3.30 2.82
CA ALA A 114 5.86 2.44 2.58
C ALA A 114 4.79 2.57 3.67
N LEU A 115 5.21 2.58 4.95
CA LEU A 115 4.31 2.80 6.08
C LEU A 115 3.65 4.18 5.99
N GLU A 116 4.41 5.23 5.70
CA GLU A 116 3.92 6.60 5.56
C GLU A 116 2.96 6.73 4.37
N LEU A 117 3.27 6.11 3.25
CA LEU A 117 2.40 6.10 2.05
C LEU A 117 1.02 5.54 2.37
N LEU A 118 0.94 4.40 3.05
CA LEU A 118 -0.36 3.80 3.44
C LEU A 118 -1.07 4.63 4.51
N ARG A 119 -0.34 4.99 5.58
CA ARG A 119 -0.89 5.64 6.76
C ARG A 119 -1.31 7.08 6.52
N ASP A 120 -0.46 7.86 5.85
CA ASP A 120 -0.62 9.32 5.76
C ASP A 120 -1.39 9.73 4.50
N GLU A 121 -1.23 8.99 3.41
CA GLU A 121 -1.86 9.32 2.13
C GLU A 121 -2.96 8.31 1.77
N GLY A 122 -2.66 7.01 1.76
CA GLY A 122 -3.63 5.97 1.38
C GLY A 122 -4.91 6.03 2.22
N LEU A 123 -4.78 6.12 3.55
CA LEU A 123 -5.92 6.27 4.45
C LEU A 123 -6.58 7.66 4.38
N ALA A 124 -5.86 8.71 3.97
CA ALA A 124 -6.48 10.02 3.76
C ALA A 124 -7.46 10.01 2.59
N TYR A 125 -7.12 9.32 1.49
CA TYR A 125 -8.01 9.14 0.35
C TYR A 125 -9.05 8.03 0.55
N ASN A 126 -8.72 7.00 1.35
CA ASN A 126 -9.54 5.79 1.54
C ASN A 126 -9.73 5.47 3.04
N PRO A 127 -10.36 6.35 3.84
CA PRO A 127 -10.39 6.22 5.31
C PRO A 127 -11.19 5.01 5.83
N LYS A 128 -11.95 4.34 4.96
CA LYS A 128 -12.73 3.14 5.29
C LYS A 128 -12.24 1.89 4.55
N SER A 129 -11.01 1.90 4.06
CA SER A 129 -10.46 0.76 3.34
C SER A 129 -9.87 -0.27 4.28
N ALA A 130 -10.57 -1.38 4.51
CA ALA A 130 -10.04 -2.54 5.25
C ALA A 130 -8.76 -3.08 4.62
N GLU A 131 -8.61 -2.98 3.29
CA GLU A 131 -7.42 -3.40 2.56
C GLU A 131 -6.18 -2.61 3.00
N ILE A 132 -6.24 -1.27 3.04
CA ILE A 132 -5.10 -0.45 3.46
C ILE A 132 -4.76 -0.68 4.93
N TYR A 133 -5.76 -0.80 5.80
CA TYR A 133 -5.53 -1.15 7.21
C TYR A 133 -4.86 -2.51 7.36
N LYS A 134 -5.27 -3.50 6.58
CA LYS A 134 -4.69 -4.85 6.56
C LYS A 134 -3.22 -4.80 6.13
N GLU A 135 -2.91 -4.13 5.03
CA GLU A 135 -1.53 -4.02 4.53
C GLU A 135 -0.63 -3.31 5.53
N LEU A 136 -1.12 -2.23 6.16
CA LEU A 136 -0.38 -1.52 7.19
C LEU A 136 -0.11 -2.42 8.41
N ALA A 137 -1.11 -3.15 8.88
CA ALA A 137 -0.98 -4.11 9.97
C ALA A 137 -0.01 -5.26 9.62
N MET A 138 -0.08 -5.79 8.41
CA MET A 138 0.84 -6.82 7.90
C MET A 138 2.29 -6.33 7.87
N MET A 139 2.54 -5.09 7.44
CA MET A 139 3.91 -4.55 7.46
C MET A 139 4.45 -4.45 8.88
N PHE A 140 3.65 -4.01 9.84
CA PHE A 140 4.08 -4.00 11.23
C PHE A 140 4.32 -5.39 11.79
N GLU A 141 3.51 -6.39 11.45
CA GLU A 141 3.69 -7.77 11.89
C GLU A 141 4.91 -8.41 11.21
N PHE A 142 4.89 -8.53 9.89
CA PHE A 142 5.85 -9.36 9.15
C PHE A 142 7.17 -8.65 8.88
N LYS A 143 7.14 -7.37 8.51
CA LYS A 143 8.39 -6.67 8.13
C LYS A 143 9.17 -6.15 9.34
N LEU A 144 8.48 -5.68 10.39
CA LEU A 144 9.10 -5.13 11.58
C LEU A 144 9.05 -6.11 12.76
N GLY A 145 7.86 -6.70 12.98
CA GLY A 145 7.57 -7.47 14.19
C GLY A 145 8.26 -8.82 14.23
N LEU A 146 8.33 -9.54 13.13
CA LEU A 146 8.93 -10.87 13.04
C LEU A 146 10.39 -10.81 12.56
N ASP A 147 11.17 -11.87 12.87
CA ASP A 147 12.55 -12.01 12.40
C ASP A 147 12.61 -12.72 11.02
N ILE A 148 11.78 -12.28 10.07
CA ILE A 148 11.73 -12.79 8.70
C ILE A 148 12.73 -12.03 7.81
N ASP A 149 12.90 -10.74 8.05
CA ASP A 149 13.87 -9.88 7.36
C ASP A 149 15.14 -9.79 8.20
N ASP A 150 16.29 -9.92 7.60
CA ASP A 150 17.60 -9.81 8.26
C ASP A 150 17.87 -8.44 8.88
N ALA A 151 17.18 -7.39 8.41
CA ALA A 151 17.21 -6.05 8.98
C ALA A 151 16.08 -5.76 10.00
N ALA A 152 15.23 -6.73 10.33
CA ALA A 152 14.06 -6.54 11.20
C ALA A 152 14.44 -5.95 12.58
N ALA A 153 15.55 -6.39 13.16
CA ALA A 153 16.05 -5.84 14.43
C ALA A 153 16.37 -4.34 14.33
N PHE A 154 16.93 -3.91 13.20
CA PHE A 154 17.19 -2.49 12.93
C PHE A 154 15.88 -1.72 12.79
N TYR A 155 14.91 -2.24 12.05
CA TYR A 155 13.60 -1.60 11.87
C TYR A 155 12.85 -1.43 13.21
N ARG A 156 12.89 -2.45 14.07
CA ARG A 156 12.33 -2.37 15.43
C ARG A 156 12.97 -1.24 16.25
N GLY A 157 14.29 -1.12 16.17
CA GLY A 157 15.03 -0.05 16.85
C GLY A 157 14.63 1.34 16.37
N GLU A 158 14.49 1.52 15.06
CA GLU A 158 14.07 2.79 14.48
C GLU A 158 12.60 3.12 14.79
N TRP A 159 11.71 2.11 14.71
CA TRP A 159 10.31 2.28 15.11
C TRP A 159 10.18 2.65 16.57
N LYS A 160 10.92 1.98 17.44
CA LYS A 160 10.98 2.29 18.88
C LYS A 160 11.35 3.75 19.12
N ARG A 161 12.39 4.28 18.45
CA ARG A 161 12.79 5.69 18.57
C ARG A 161 11.67 6.64 18.18
N ILE A 162 10.94 6.34 17.10
CA ILE A 162 9.80 7.14 16.65
C ILE A 162 8.71 7.14 17.73
N VAL A 163 8.34 5.98 18.25
CA VAL A 163 7.28 5.85 19.26
C VAL A 163 7.68 6.54 20.57
N GLU A 164 8.91 6.35 21.07
CA GLU A 164 9.41 7.02 22.26
C GLU A 164 9.41 8.54 22.13
N ASP A 165 9.75 9.07 20.95
CA ASP A 165 9.70 10.51 20.70
C ASP A 165 8.28 11.05 20.68
N VAL A 166 7.38 10.37 19.96
CA VAL A 166 5.96 10.69 19.89
C VAL A 166 5.30 10.64 21.26
N GLU A 167 5.58 9.60 22.03
CA GLU A 167 5.03 9.43 23.40
C GLU A 167 5.51 10.54 24.34
N ARG A 168 6.80 10.85 24.34
CA ARG A 168 7.39 11.93 25.16
C ARG A 168 6.75 13.28 24.87
N ARG A 169 6.39 13.55 23.60
CA ARG A 169 5.77 14.80 23.16
C ARG A 169 4.24 14.76 23.23
N GLY A 170 3.63 13.60 23.48
CA GLY A 170 2.18 13.41 23.38
C GLY A 170 1.65 13.58 21.97
N ALA A 171 2.47 13.37 20.94
CA ALA A 171 2.22 13.73 19.55
C ALA A 171 1.71 12.54 18.70
N TRP A 172 0.88 11.66 19.27
CA TRP A 172 0.38 10.45 18.62
C TRP A 172 -0.31 10.69 17.26
N ALA A 173 -0.88 11.89 17.09
CA ALA A 173 -1.48 12.30 15.82
C ALA A 173 -0.47 12.37 14.67
N GLU A 174 0.83 12.56 14.92
CA GLU A 174 1.87 12.56 13.88
C GLU A 174 2.03 11.20 13.21
N ILE A 175 1.80 10.12 13.95
CA ILE A 175 1.78 8.75 13.42
C ILE A 175 0.35 8.21 13.25
N LYS A 176 -0.66 9.11 13.22
CA LYS A 176 -2.07 8.81 13.01
C LYS A 176 -2.65 7.78 13.98
N MET A 177 -2.11 7.67 15.19
CA MET A 177 -2.64 6.83 16.26
C MET A 177 -3.42 7.67 17.27
N ASP A 178 -4.55 7.13 17.75
CA ASP A 178 -5.44 7.77 18.70
C ASP A 178 -5.25 7.20 20.11
N SER A 179 -4.89 8.04 21.06
CA SER A 179 -4.58 7.62 22.46
C SER A 179 -5.77 6.95 23.14
N ALA A 180 -7.01 7.39 22.87
CA ALA A 180 -8.20 6.79 23.47
C ALA A 180 -8.49 5.40 22.90
N LYS A 181 -8.22 5.20 21.59
CA LYS A 181 -8.32 3.89 20.95
C LYS A 181 -7.23 2.96 21.45
N MET A 182 -6.00 3.45 21.59
CA MET A 182 -4.88 2.71 22.18
C MET A 182 -5.22 2.23 23.60
N ALA A 183 -5.74 3.11 24.44
CA ALA A 183 -6.13 2.73 25.81
C ALA A 183 -7.25 1.66 25.86
N ARG A 184 -8.20 1.71 24.92
CA ARG A 184 -9.23 0.65 24.78
C ARG A 184 -8.62 -0.67 24.36
N MET A 185 -7.71 -0.65 23.38
CA MET A 185 -6.98 -1.84 22.93
C MET A 185 -6.15 -2.43 24.06
N GLU A 186 -5.38 -1.64 24.79
CA GLU A 186 -4.55 -2.06 25.92
C GLU A 186 -5.39 -2.78 27.00
N LYS A 187 -6.56 -2.21 27.31
CA LYS A 187 -7.49 -2.84 28.27
C LYS A 187 -8.02 -4.19 27.80
N ALA A 188 -8.29 -4.31 26.50
CA ALA A 188 -8.84 -5.53 25.92
C ALA A 188 -7.78 -6.62 25.70
N THR A 189 -6.56 -6.25 25.28
CA THR A 189 -5.52 -7.18 24.86
C THR A 189 -4.42 -7.41 25.90
N ARG A 190 -4.32 -6.51 26.91
CA ARG A 190 -3.24 -6.44 27.90
C ARG A 190 -1.85 -6.15 27.27
N MET A 191 -1.80 -5.68 26.04
CA MET A 191 -0.58 -5.12 25.49
C MET A 191 -0.26 -3.80 26.17
N SER A 192 1.03 -3.55 26.45
CA SER A 192 1.46 -2.33 27.15
C SER A 192 2.73 -1.72 26.58
N ASP A 193 3.48 -2.45 25.77
CA ASP A 193 4.67 -1.94 25.10
C ASP A 193 4.28 -1.37 23.75
N ARG A 194 4.10 -0.06 23.71
CA ARG A 194 3.75 0.69 22.50
C ARG A 194 4.87 0.74 21.48
N THR A 195 6.11 0.47 21.93
CA THR A 195 7.30 0.49 21.06
C THR A 195 7.45 -0.79 20.24
N ASP A 196 6.81 -1.90 20.68
CA ASP A 196 6.82 -3.15 19.91
C ASP A 196 5.99 -2.99 18.62
N PRO A 197 6.53 -3.27 17.43
CA PRO A 197 5.76 -3.24 16.17
C PRO A 197 4.50 -4.10 16.19
N LEU A 198 4.47 -5.20 16.95
CA LEU A 198 3.27 -6.03 17.09
C LEU A 198 2.12 -5.29 17.76
N TYR A 199 2.42 -4.31 18.64
CA TYR A 199 1.41 -3.40 19.18
C TYR A 199 0.75 -2.59 18.04
N SER A 200 1.56 -2.02 17.16
CA SER A 200 1.07 -1.27 16.00
C SER A 200 0.32 -2.16 15.02
N ALA A 201 0.76 -3.41 14.81
CA ALA A 201 0.06 -4.38 13.98
C ALA A 201 -1.37 -4.63 14.50
N VAL A 202 -1.52 -4.88 15.81
CA VAL A 202 -2.84 -5.08 16.43
C VAL A 202 -3.69 -3.82 16.36
N TYR A 203 -3.09 -2.64 16.62
CA TYR A 203 -3.80 -1.36 16.52
C TYR A 203 -4.41 -1.15 15.13
N TRP A 204 -3.60 -1.25 14.09
CA TRP A 204 -4.07 -1.03 12.70
C TRP A 204 -5.04 -2.10 12.22
N ALA A 205 -4.84 -3.35 12.62
CA ALA A 205 -5.78 -4.41 12.31
C ALA A 205 -7.16 -4.16 12.94
N LEU A 206 -7.21 -3.72 14.22
CA LEU A 206 -8.46 -3.37 14.90
C LEU A 206 -9.15 -2.15 14.26
N GLU A 207 -8.39 -1.16 13.78
CA GLU A 207 -8.94 -0.03 13.04
C GLU A 207 -9.58 -0.46 11.69
N GLY A 208 -9.07 -1.51 11.07
CA GLY A 208 -9.61 -2.07 9.83
C GLY A 208 -10.86 -2.93 10.00
N VAL A 209 -11.02 -3.61 11.14
CA VAL A 209 -12.13 -4.56 11.38
C VAL A 209 -13.53 -3.98 11.10
N PRO A 210 -13.86 -2.72 11.46
CA PRO A 210 -15.18 -2.15 11.19
C PRO A 210 -15.54 -2.02 9.70
N PHE A 211 -14.54 -2.06 8.83
CA PHE A 211 -14.69 -1.91 7.38
C PHE A 211 -14.46 -3.21 6.63
N ALA A 212 -14.20 -4.29 7.36
CA ALA A 212 -13.82 -5.58 6.78
C ALA A 212 -14.98 -6.23 6.03
N ASP A 213 -14.65 -6.87 4.93
CA ASP A 213 -15.52 -7.73 4.15
C ASP A 213 -15.18 -9.21 4.34
N ARG A 214 -15.74 -10.09 3.49
CA ARG A 214 -15.49 -11.54 3.54
C ARG A 214 -14.04 -11.91 3.22
N ASN A 215 -13.30 -11.06 2.52
CA ASN A 215 -11.93 -11.33 2.09
C ASN A 215 -10.93 -10.78 3.10
N THR A 216 -11.13 -9.56 3.58
CA THR A 216 -10.20 -8.86 4.47
C THR A 216 -10.39 -9.22 5.95
N GLY A 217 -11.62 -9.52 6.37
CA GLY A 217 -11.95 -9.83 7.76
C GLY A 217 -11.17 -11.00 8.36
N PRO A 218 -11.09 -12.17 7.70
CA PRO A 218 -10.28 -13.29 8.19
C PRO A 218 -8.81 -12.93 8.36
N ALA A 219 -8.22 -12.18 7.43
CA ALA A 219 -6.82 -11.78 7.47
C ALA A 219 -6.54 -10.81 8.64
N LEU A 220 -7.39 -9.79 8.84
CA LEU A 220 -7.28 -8.87 9.98
C LEU A 220 -7.37 -9.59 11.32
N ASN A 221 -8.30 -10.51 11.47
CA ASN A 221 -8.44 -11.29 12.69
C ASN A 221 -7.24 -12.22 12.93
N GLU A 222 -6.66 -12.78 11.88
CA GLU A 222 -5.47 -13.62 11.98
C GLU A 222 -4.25 -12.80 12.42
N ILE A 223 -4.04 -11.59 11.86
CA ILE A 223 -2.98 -10.66 12.31
C ILE A 223 -3.13 -10.35 13.80
N ILE A 224 -4.33 -10.01 14.25
CA ILE A 224 -4.60 -9.76 15.68
C ILE A 224 -4.21 -10.97 16.52
N ARG A 225 -4.69 -12.16 16.16
CA ARG A 225 -4.46 -13.39 16.90
C ARG A 225 -2.97 -13.75 16.97
N GLN A 226 -2.27 -13.69 15.84
CA GLN A 226 -0.86 -14.06 15.74
C GLN A 226 0.02 -13.05 16.49
N SER A 227 -0.18 -11.76 16.27
CA SER A 227 0.57 -10.70 16.92
C SER A 227 0.41 -10.75 18.45
N LEU A 228 -0.80 -10.99 18.97
CA LEU A 228 -1.04 -11.17 20.40
C LEU A 228 -0.33 -12.41 20.96
N ALA A 229 -0.37 -13.53 20.24
CA ALA A 229 0.27 -14.76 20.68
C ALA A 229 1.81 -14.59 20.75
N ILE A 230 2.41 -13.96 19.76
CA ILE A 230 3.86 -13.73 19.69
C ILE A 230 4.29 -12.74 20.76
N TYR A 231 3.58 -11.61 20.88
CA TYR A 231 3.84 -10.61 21.91
C TYR A 231 3.81 -11.20 23.33
N SER A 232 2.80 -12.07 23.60
CA SER A 232 2.66 -12.70 24.90
C SER A 232 3.76 -13.72 25.21
N ARG A 233 4.36 -14.38 24.21
CA ARG A 233 5.53 -15.25 24.39
C ARG A 233 6.78 -14.45 24.72
N ARG A 234 7.06 -13.40 23.96
CA ARG A 234 8.23 -12.51 24.18
C ARG A 234 8.29 -11.88 25.58
N LYS A 235 7.15 -11.73 26.24
CA LYS A 235 7.09 -11.19 27.62
C LYS A 235 7.34 -12.23 28.70
N LYS A 236 7.33 -13.52 28.36
CA LYS A 236 7.56 -14.61 29.33
C LYS A 236 9.01 -15.05 29.33
N ASP A 237 9.74 -14.79 28.25
CA ASP A 237 11.17 -15.06 28.09
C ASP A 237 11.99 -13.85 28.60
#